data_4791a30276295bf39669030bbfd247a8
#
_entry.id   4791a30276295bf39669030bbfd247a8
#
_cell.length_a   1.000
_cell.length_b   1.000
_cell.length_c   1.000
_cell.angle_alpha   90.00
_cell.angle_beta   90.00
_cell.angle_gamma   90.00
#
_symmetry.space_group_name_H-M   'P 1'
#
loop_
_entity.id
_entity.type
_entity.pdbx_description
1 polymer ?
#
loop_
_entity_poly.entity_id
_entity_poly.type
_entity_poly.pdbx_seq_one_letter_code
_entity_poly.pdbx_strand_id
1 'polypeptide(L)'
;MKILKKIFQVIVKIINHCVPVDSRSLYFIPHPNCRTDKYDIINYSSDNVLVLLNYLLKKDSAEYYKIYVEIYDSSRISEYQEYIYGINPNIRCTFLCACVGRFFFNKVSFKDMLYAFFCFCRASKCFTATFYYDFSFKKRSQQIICLGYYTPFKDDYHMGDHSYDKFRNTTCNSFDYSIATSCLSARIISIDCGISYDKFKVLGFPRNDLLIPKNNCNVIKREISKFAGYDVTKYIVYTPTFRDYETVTEGNLRSILGYVDCDLLKLSKILLKFNAALILKLHPLQNKTVLKKDLPKGILVFEQTYKYGLYDLLSFSDGMITDYTSTYFDFLLVNKPVIFNFYDIEEYRRVRGFSFEPIEFFCAGDIVYNYNELIDAVMGLLAGKDIHAEHRRHISLLMNQFQDDNSTKRICDIFLNEI
;
A
#
# COMPACT_ATOMS: atom_id res chain seq x y z
N MET A 1 -6.85 32.62 -3.14
CA MET A 1 -6.26 31.27 -3.33
C MET A 1 -5.52 31.12 -4.66
N LYS A 2 -6.12 31.39 -5.85
CA LYS A 2 -5.44 31.24 -7.17
C LYS A 2 -4.20 32.15 -7.34
N ILE A 3 -4.22 33.39 -6.84
CA ILE A 3 -3.09 34.34 -6.93
C ILE A 3 -1.92 33.87 -6.06
N LEU A 4 -2.17 33.45 -4.81
CA LEU A 4 -1.15 32.90 -3.92
C LEU A 4 -0.48 31.66 -4.50
N LYS A 5 -1.25 30.77 -5.16
CA LYS A 5 -0.70 29.61 -5.87
C LYS A 5 0.24 30.02 -7.00
N LYS A 6 -0.12 31.05 -7.80
CA LYS A 6 0.75 31.57 -8.88
C LYS A 6 2.03 32.20 -8.34
N ILE A 7 1.94 33.01 -7.28
CA ILE A 7 3.11 33.63 -6.63
C ILE A 7 4.04 32.52 -6.11
N PHE A 8 3.48 31.54 -5.43
CA PHE A 8 4.26 30.41 -4.91
C PHE A 8 4.94 29.63 -6.05
N GLN A 9 4.25 29.38 -7.16
CA GLN A 9 4.84 28.72 -8.33
C GLN A 9 6.02 29.52 -8.92
N VAL A 10 5.95 30.84 -8.91
CA VAL A 10 7.06 31.71 -9.35
C VAL A 10 8.24 31.59 -8.37
N ILE A 11 7.96 31.62 -7.06
CA ILE A 11 9.01 31.49 -6.03
C ILE A 11 9.70 30.11 -6.17
N VAL A 12 8.92 29.04 -6.35
CA VAL A 12 9.46 27.69 -6.55
C VAL A 12 10.34 27.61 -7.79
N LYS A 13 9.95 28.26 -8.90
CA LYS A 13 10.79 28.31 -10.11
C LYS A 13 12.11 29.05 -9.87
N ILE A 14 12.08 30.14 -9.11
CA ILE A 14 13.28 30.91 -8.73
C ILE A 14 14.20 30.06 -7.86
N ILE A 15 13.66 29.45 -6.79
CA ILE A 15 14.41 28.53 -5.91
C ILE A 15 15.02 27.42 -6.75
N ASN A 16 14.20 26.82 -7.61
CA ASN A 16 14.64 25.73 -8.46
C ASN A 16 15.77 26.12 -9.40
N HIS A 17 15.79 27.37 -9.91
CA HIS A 17 16.87 27.88 -10.76
C HIS A 17 18.16 28.08 -9.96
N CYS A 18 18.07 28.65 -8.76
CA CYS A 18 19.22 29.08 -7.95
C CYS A 18 19.90 27.96 -7.15
N VAL A 19 19.15 26.88 -6.81
CA VAL A 19 19.62 25.78 -5.92
C VAL A 19 20.27 24.69 -6.74
N PRO A 20 21.55 24.38 -6.60
CA PRO A 20 22.18 23.27 -7.34
C PRO A 20 21.69 21.90 -6.83
N VAL A 21 21.56 20.94 -7.74
CA VAL A 21 21.28 19.54 -7.39
C VAL A 21 22.53 18.91 -6.78
N ASP A 22 22.35 18.23 -5.65
CA ASP A 22 23.37 17.47 -4.97
C ASP A 22 23.14 15.97 -5.24
N SER A 23 24.07 15.32 -5.91
CA SER A 23 23.97 13.91 -6.30
C SER A 23 23.77 12.95 -5.12
N ARG A 24 24.16 13.38 -3.91
CA ARG A 24 24.03 12.63 -2.65
C ARG A 24 22.73 12.93 -1.90
N SER A 25 21.86 13.76 -2.43
CA SER A 25 20.61 14.10 -1.78
C SER A 25 19.44 13.31 -2.35
N LEU A 26 18.71 12.62 -1.47
CA LEU A 26 17.54 11.79 -1.77
C LEU A 26 16.31 12.37 -1.06
N TYR A 27 15.15 12.32 -1.73
CA TYR A 27 13.89 12.82 -1.20
C TYR A 27 12.83 11.72 -1.23
N PHE A 28 12.18 11.44 -0.10
CA PHE A 28 11.19 10.39 0.06
C PHE A 28 9.83 10.98 0.38
N ILE A 29 8.82 10.63 -0.42
CA ILE A 29 7.43 11.06 -0.26
C ILE A 29 6.56 9.80 -0.08
N PRO A 30 6.28 9.40 1.16
CA PRO A 30 5.40 8.27 1.46
C PRO A 30 3.96 8.52 0.97
N HIS A 31 3.16 7.47 0.93
CA HIS A 31 1.77 7.56 0.47
C HIS A 31 0.94 8.51 1.35
N PRO A 32 0.03 9.30 0.76
CA PRO A 32 -0.79 10.25 1.53
C PRO A 32 -1.66 9.64 2.62
N ASN A 33 -1.98 8.35 2.54
CA ASN A 33 -2.71 7.64 3.59
C ASN A 33 -1.85 7.38 4.84
N CYS A 34 -0.52 7.57 4.76
CA CYS A 34 0.35 7.68 5.94
C CYS A 34 0.07 8.94 6.77
N ARG A 35 -0.89 9.77 6.36
CA ARG A 35 -1.33 10.99 7.10
C ARG A 35 -2.18 10.72 8.33
N THR A 36 -2.75 9.55 8.43
CA THR A 36 -3.39 9.11 9.65
C THR A 36 -2.30 8.48 10.50
N ASP A 37 -2.32 8.62 11.81
CA ASP A 37 -1.39 8.12 12.84
C ASP A 37 -1.03 6.63 12.72
N LYS A 38 -1.33 6.01 11.61
CA LYS A 38 -1.43 4.57 11.35
C LYS A 38 -0.33 4.01 10.44
N TYR A 39 0.30 4.84 9.58
CA TYR A 39 1.42 4.43 8.74
C TYR A 39 2.55 5.42 8.98
N ASP A 40 3.63 4.97 9.52
CA ASP A 40 4.78 5.79 9.78
C ASP A 40 6.08 5.04 9.47
N ILE A 41 7.20 5.71 9.68
CA ILE A 41 8.53 5.16 9.43
C ILE A 41 8.81 3.89 10.25
N ILE A 42 8.15 3.73 11.40
CA ILE A 42 8.29 2.57 12.28
C ILE A 42 7.38 1.44 11.82
N ASN A 43 6.13 1.76 11.42
CA ASN A 43 5.10 0.79 10.95
C ASN A 43 4.94 0.83 9.42
N TYR A 44 5.99 0.56 8.70
CA TYR A 44 6.17 0.85 7.28
C TYR A 44 5.68 -0.21 6.29
N SER A 45 5.25 -1.38 6.75
CA SER A 45 5.15 -2.57 5.88
C SER A 45 4.16 -2.49 4.71
N SER A 46 3.28 -1.50 4.68
CA SER A 46 2.31 -1.34 3.57
C SER A 46 2.70 -0.27 2.54
N ASP A 47 3.79 0.45 2.76
CA ASP A 47 4.22 1.57 1.91
C ASP A 47 5.56 1.28 1.24
N ASN A 48 5.58 1.27 -0.09
CA ASN A 48 6.78 0.97 -0.87
C ASN A 48 7.93 1.94 -0.60
N VAL A 49 7.64 3.22 -0.36
CA VAL A 49 8.66 4.24 -0.09
C VAL A 49 9.29 4.03 1.27
N LEU A 50 8.47 3.73 2.28
CA LEU A 50 8.96 3.49 3.64
C LEU A 50 9.72 2.16 3.75
N VAL A 51 9.31 1.12 3.01
CA VAL A 51 10.08 -0.14 2.93
C VAL A 51 11.45 0.09 2.28
N LEU A 52 11.50 0.83 1.16
CA LEU A 52 12.77 1.19 0.52
C LEU A 52 13.65 2.02 1.47
N LEU A 53 13.08 3.03 2.14
CA LEU A 53 13.79 3.85 3.11
C LEU A 53 14.38 2.99 4.23
N ASN A 54 13.59 2.12 4.85
CA ASN A 54 14.06 1.25 5.94
C ASN A 54 15.11 0.22 5.49
N TYR A 55 15.04 -0.24 4.25
CA TYR A 55 16.08 -1.08 3.67
C TYR A 55 17.39 -0.28 3.53
N LEU A 56 17.34 0.92 2.97
CA LEU A 56 18.50 1.79 2.79
C LEU A 56 19.16 2.16 4.13
N LEU A 57 18.35 2.54 5.14
CA LEU A 57 18.85 2.93 6.47
C LEU A 57 19.67 1.83 7.16
N LYS A 58 19.46 0.57 6.81
CA LYS A 58 20.21 -0.58 7.35
C LYS A 58 21.51 -0.88 6.60
N LYS A 59 21.84 -0.10 5.57
CA LYS A 59 23.05 -0.25 4.78
C LYS A 59 24.10 0.78 5.19
N ASP A 60 25.35 0.41 5.23
CA ASP A 60 26.46 1.34 5.50
C ASP A 60 26.53 2.46 4.47
N SER A 61 26.15 2.16 3.22
CA SER A 61 26.05 3.15 2.14
C SER A 61 25.05 4.27 2.41
N ALA A 62 24.11 4.12 3.35
CA ALA A 62 23.18 5.19 3.74
C ALA A 62 23.90 6.45 4.27
N GLU A 63 25.05 6.31 4.90
CA GLU A 63 25.86 7.44 5.43
C GLU A 63 26.36 8.36 4.33
N TYR A 64 26.45 7.85 3.10
CA TYR A 64 26.85 8.62 1.93
C TYR A 64 25.81 9.66 1.52
N TYR A 65 24.53 9.41 1.85
CA TYR A 65 23.42 10.22 1.40
C TYR A 65 22.96 11.25 2.45
N LYS A 66 22.36 12.34 1.96
CA LYS A 66 21.50 13.24 2.72
C LYS A 66 20.06 12.87 2.42
N ILE A 67 19.36 12.37 3.39
CA ILE A 67 18.01 11.82 3.24
C ILE A 67 17.01 12.85 3.74
N TYR A 68 16.02 13.19 2.91
CA TYR A 68 14.88 14.04 3.24
C TYR A 68 13.61 13.19 3.18
N VAL A 69 12.79 13.23 4.22
CA VAL A 69 11.56 12.42 4.31
C VAL A 69 10.38 13.31 4.65
N GLU A 70 9.36 13.33 3.80
CA GLU A 70 8.08 13.96 4.15
C GLU A 70 7.36 13.17 5.20
N ILE A 71 6.86 13.88 6.22
CA ILE A 71 6.01 13.37 7.28
C ILE A 71 4.79 14.26 7.44
N TYR A 72 3.75 13.76 8.11
CA TYR A 72 2.48 14.48 8.25
C TYR A 72 2.21 14.92 9.68
N ASP A 73 2.93 14.40 10.65
CA ASP A 73 2.84 14.76 12.07
C ASP A 73 4.20 15.20 12.59
N SER A 74 4.35 16.50 12.78
CA SER A 74 5.59 17.08 13.30
C SER A 74 5.85 16.73 14.77
N SER A 75 4.83 16.32 15.52
CA SER A 75 4.98 15.94 16.94
C SER A 75 5.81 14.64 17.11
N ARG A 76 5.90 13.83 16.07
CA ARG A 76 6.63 12.55 16.07
C ARG A 76 8.07 12.63 15.56
N ILE A 77 8.56 13.80 15.20
CA ILE A 77 9.93 13.97 14.65
C ILE A 77 10.98 13.37 15.59
N SER A 78 10.88 13.64 16.91
CA SER A 78 11.86 13.14 17.89
C SER A 78 11.86 11.61 17.95
N GLU A 79 10.68 10.97 17.92
CA GLU A 79 10.53 9.53 17.90
C GLU A 79 11.16 8.91 16.64
N TYR A 80 10.95 9.52 15.47
CA TYR A 80 11.55 9.05 14.22
C TYR A 80 13.06 9.24 14.18
N GLN A 81 13.56 10.33 14.75
CA GLN A 81 15.01 10.56 14.88
C GLN A 81 15.65 9.52 15.79
N GLU A 82 15.04 9.22 16.93
CA GLU A 82 15.50 8.17 17.85
C GLU A 82 15.50 6.79 17.16
N TYR A 83 14.43 6.48 16.44
CA TYR A 83 14.35 5.22 15.67
C TYR A 83 15.49 5.08 14.65
N ILE A 84 15.76 6.13 13.85
CA ILE A 84 16.84 6.11 12.85
C ILE A 84 18.22 6.05 13.53
N TYR A 85 18.42 6.85 14.59
CA TYR A 85 19.66 6.83 15.35
C TYR A 85 19.96 5.45 15.95
N GLY A 86 18.91 4.74 16.39
CA GLY A 86 19.02 3.35 16.84
C GLY A 86 19.40 2.35 15.75
N ILE A 87 19.13 2.66 14.47
CA ILE A 87 19.57 1.83 13.34
C ILE A 87 21.03 2.16 12.98
N ASN A 88 21.35 3.43 12.77
CA ASN A 88 22.68 3.91 12.46
C ASN A 88 22.82 5.40 12.84
N PRO A 89 23.65 5.75 13.84
CA PRO A 89 23.80 7.12 14.34
C PRO A 89 24.46 8.10 13.35
N ASN A 90 25.11 7.60 12.30
CA ASN A 90 25.82 8.42 11.31
C ASN A 90 24.91 8.89 10.16
N ILE A 91 23.68 8.39 10.09
CA ILE A 91 22.76 8.73 8.99
C ILE A 91 22.29 10.19 9.10
N ARG A 92 22.44 10.93 8.00
CA ARG A 92 21.94 12.30 7.87
C ARG A 92 20.54 12.33 7.30
N CYS A 93 19.52 12.19 8.18
CA CYS A 93 18.12 12.21 7.82
C CYS A 93 17.41 13.45 8.41
N THR A 94 16.67 14.15 7.55
CA THR A 94 15.86 15.31 7.92
C THR A 94 14.40 15.03 7.63
N PHE A 95 13.54 15.15 8.66
CA PHE A 95 12.10 15.05 8.52
C PHE A 95 11.49 16.41 8.19
N LEU A 96 10.61 16.42 7.21
CA LEU A 96 9.97 17.61 6.67
C LEU A 96 8.46 17.48 6.78
N CYS A 97 7.84 18.30 7.63
CA CYS A 97 6.40 18.37 7.71
C CYS A 97 5.88 19.19 6.52
N ALA A 98 5.68 18.54 5.37
CA ALA A 98 5.34 19.18 4.11
C ALA A 98 4.62 18.24 3.15
N CYS A 99 4.13 18.79 2.04
CA CYS A 99 3.61 18.04 0.91
C CYS A 99 3.97 18.77 -0.40
N VAL A 100 5.20 18.58 -0.86
CA VAL A 100 5.76 19.27 -2.02
C VAL A 100 4.96 18.99 -3.29
N GLY A 101 4.56 17.73 -3.54
CA GLY A 101 3.87 17.35 -4.77
C GLY A 101 2.39 17.77 -4.85
N ARG A 102 1.76 18.26 -3.79
CA ARG A 102 0.33 18.64 -3.77
C ARG A 102 0.06 20.13 -3.63
N PHE A 103 1.04 20.94 -3.29
CA PHE A 103 0.86 22.38 -3.02
C PHE A 103 -0.26 22.69 -2.01
N PHE A 104 -0.49 21.84 -1.01
CA PHE A 104 -1.51 22.03 0.01
C PHE A 104 -0.93 22.67 1.26
N PHE A 105 -1.49 23.83 1.64
CA PHE A 105 -1.07 24.64 2.79
C PHE A 105 -1.83 24.30 4.09
N ASN A 106 -2.71 23.34 4.11
CA ASN A 106 -3.49 23.03 5.32
C ASN A 106 -2.58 22.39 6.37
N LYS A 107 -2.33 23.09 7.46
CA LYS A 107 -1.53 22.72 8.64
C LYS A 107 0.00 22.78 8.51
N VAL A 108 0.54 23.28 7.41
CA VAL A 108 2.01 23.46 7.25
C VAL A 108 2.33 24.95 7.19
N SER A 109 3.35 25.40 7.92
CA SER A 109 3.78 26.78 7.85
C SER A 109 4.40 27.12 6.49
N PHE A 110 4.29 28.37 6.06
CA PHE A 110 4.91 28.81 4.80
C PHE A 110 6.43 28.62 4.82
N LYS A 111 7.07 28.83 5.97
CA LYS A 111 8.51 28.61 6.16
C LYS A 111 8.90 27.15 5.95
N ASP A 112 8.15 26.21 6.55
CA ASP A 112 8.43 24.78 6.43
C ASP A 112 8.22 24.28 5.01
N MET A 113 7.19 24.81 4.33
CA MET A 113 6.95 24.52 2.93
C MET A 113 8.10 25.01 2.03
N LEU A 114 8.58 26.23 2.23
CA LEU A 114 9.75 26.75 1.48
C LEU A 114 11.00 25.93 1.75
N TYR A 115 11.23 25.54 2.99
CA TYR A 115 12.37 24.71 3.35
C TYR A 115 12.27 23.32 2.71
N ALA A 116 11.11 22.71 2.70
CA ALA A 116 10.89 21.43 2.03
C ALA A 116 11.12 21.53 0.50
N PHE A 117 10.65 22.60 -0.13
CA PHE A 117 10.95 22.87 -1.54
C PHE A 117 12.45 23.08 -1.80
N PHE A 118 13.13 23.79 -0.93
CA PHE A 118 14.59 23.93 -1.03
C PHE A 118 15.28 22.57 -0.96
N CYS A 119 14.90 21.71 -0.02
CA CYS A 119 15.43 20.35 0.10
C CYS A 119 15.10 19.49 -1.12
N PHE A 120 13.86 19.57 -1.64
CA PHE A 120 13.46 18.91 -2.87
C PHE A 120 14.28 19.37 -4.07
N CYS A 121 14.50 20.70 -4.24
CA CYS A 121 15.29 21.25 -5.34
C CYS A 121 16.76 20.81 -5.31
N ARG A 122 17.27 20.43 -4.15
CA ARG A 122 18.62 19.86 -3.99
C ARG A 122 18.69 18.37 -4.28
N ALA A 123 17.61 17.65 -4.09
CA ALA A 123 17.60 16.19 -4.24
C ALA A 123 17.84 15.78 -5.70
N SER A 124 18.75 14.85 -5.92
CA SER A 124 18.99 14.26 -7.24
C SER A 124 17.88 13.26 -7.61
N LYS A 125 17.35 12.55 -6.62
CA LYS A 125 16.29 11.56 -6.79
C LYS A 125 15.19 11.76 -5.77
N CYS A 126 13.95 11.63 -6.25
CA CYS A 126 12.77 11.66 -5.41
C CYS A 126 12.00 10.34 -5.60
N PHE A 127 11.77 9.62 -4.50
CA PHE A 127 10.98 8.40 -4.45
C PHE A 127 9.59 8.72 -3.91
N THR A 128 8.55 8.35 -4.65
CA THR A 128 7.16 8.57 -4.26
C THR A 128 6.32 7.32 -4.42
N ALA A 129 5.27 7.19 -3.60
CA ALA A 129 4.41 6.01 -3.60
C ALA A 129 3.22 6.11 -4.55
N THR A 130 2.95 7.27 -5.17
CA THR A 130 1.71 7.50 -5.91
C THR A 130 1.88 8.46 -7.08
N PHE A 131 0.99 8.34 -8.07
CA PHE A 131 0.89 9.24 -9.23
C PHE A 131 0.12 10.55 -8.94
N TYR A 132 -0.37 10.77 -7.73
CA TYR A 132 -1.19 11.95 -7.40
C TYR A 132 -0.40 13.26 -7.23
N TYR A 133 0.91 13.24 -7.46
CA TYR A 133 1.78 14.40 -7.30
C TYR A 133 2.18 15.02 -8.63
N ASP A 134 2.14 16.35 -8.71
CA ASP A 134 2.60 17.11 -9.87
C ASP A 134 4.04 17.59 -9.64
N PHE A 135 4.96 17.04 -10.40
CA PHE A 135 6.38 17.41 -10.40
C PHE A 135 6.81 18.13 -11.69
N SER A 136 5.87 18.74 -12.42
CA SER A 136 6.17 19.50 -13.65
C SER A 136 7.17 20.64 -13.44
N PHE A 137 7.42 21.04 -12.19
CA PHE A 137 8.40 22.05 -11.80
C PHE A 137 9.80 21.50 -11.54
N LYS A 138 10.03 20.18 -11.58
CA LYS A 138 11.34 19.56 -11.34
C LYS A 138 12.39 20.00 -12.39
N LYS A 139 13.67 19.88 -12.04
CA LYS A 139 14.77 20.06 -12.98
C LYS A 139 14.96 18.82 -13.87
N ARG A 140 15.59 19.03 -15.05
CA ARG A 140 15.98 17.91 -15.91
C ARG A 140 17.00 16.97 -15.28
N SER A 141 17.84 17.49 -14.37
CA SER A 141 18.85 16.72 -13.63
C SER A 141 18.29 15.94 -12.43
N GLN A 142 17.02 16.11 -12.10
CA GLN A 142 16.34 15.39 -11.04
C GLN A 142 15.55 14.21 -11.61
N GLN A 143 15.59 13.08 -10.95
CA GLN A 143 14.79 11.90 -11.28
C GLN A 143 13.67 11.73 -10.28
N ILE A 144 12.45 11.61 -10.77
CA ILE A 144 11.27 11.27 -9.97
C ILE A 144 10.91 9.83 -10.27
N ILE A 145 10.94 8.98 -9.24
CA ILE A 145 10.70 7.54 -9.31
C ILE A 145 9.43 7.22 -8.52
N CYS A 146 8.37 6.81 -9.20
CA CYS A 146 7.18 6.29 -8.56
C CYS A 146 7.39 4.81 -8.25
N LEU A 147 7.38 4.44 -6.97
CA LEU A 147 7.57 3.05 -6.53
C LEU A 147 6.33 2.18 -6.71
N GLY A 148 5.25 2.75 -7.26
CA GLY A 148 3.97 2.07 -7.42
C GLY A 148 3.17 2.03 -6.12
N TYR A 149 1.86 2.00 -6.27
CA TYR A 149 0.92 1.94 -5.15
C TYR A 149 0.05 0.70 -5.21
N TYR A 150 -0.37 0.29 -6.40
CA TYR A 150 -1.29 -0.81 -6.61
C TYR A 150 -0.94 -1.57 -7.89
N THR A 151 -1.39 -2.82 -7.93
CA THR A 151 -1.51 -3.58 -9.16
C THR A 151 -2.97 -3.46 -9.60
N PRO A 152 -3.26 -3.05 -10.85
CA PRO A 152 -4.62 -2.74 -11.26
C PRO A 152 -5.51 -3.99 -11.23
N PHE A 153 -6.66 -3.84 -10.58
CA PHE A 153 -7.75 -4.81 -10.56
C PHE A 153 -9.07 -4.11 -10.85
N LYS A 154 -9.28 -2.97 -10.22
CA LYS A 154 -10.39 -2.03 -10.43
C LYS A 154 -9.93 -0.85 -11.27
N ASP A 155 -10.84 -0.25 -12.03
CA ASP A 155 -10.60 0.99 -12.77
C ASP A 155 -10.57 2.20 -11.82
N ASP A 156 -9.38 2.49 -11.28
CA ASP A 156 -9.18 3.62 -10.36
C ASP A 156 -9.13 4.98 -11.07
N TYR A 157 -8.94 5.00 -12.40
CA TYR A 157 -8.75 6.23 -13.18
C TYR A 157 -9.85 6.45 -14.22
N HIS A 158 -10.94 5.68 -14.16
CA HIS A 158 -12.10 5.81 -15.03
C HIS A 158 -11.69 5.90 -16.51
N MET A 159 -11.16 4.79 -17.05
CA MET A 159 -10.79 4.69 -18.47
C MET A 159 -11.98 5.12 -19.35
N GLY A 160 -11.72 6.08 -20.26
CA GLY A 160 -12.75 6.64 -21.13
C GLY A 160 -13.46 7.88 -20.59
N ASP A 161 -13.26 8.27 -19.33
CA ASP A 161 -13.76 9.55 -18.82
C ASP A 161 -12.74 10.69 -19.11
N HIS A 162 -13.05 11.52 -20.08
CA HIS A 162 -12.21 12.65 -20.48
C HIS A 162 -12.05 13.74 -19.38
N SER A 163 -12.84 13.73 -18.33
CA SER A 163 -12.65 14.64 -17.20
C SER A 163 -11.32 14.41 -16.48
N TYR A 164 -10.78 13.20 -16.55
CA TYR A 164 -9.48 12.81 -16.00
C TYR A 164 -8.28 13.08 -16.92
N ASP A 165 -8.48 13.46 -18.18
CA ASP A 165 -7.40 13.67 -19.16
C ASP A 165 -6.41 14.74 -18.70
N LYS A 166 -6.87 15.80 -18.07
CA LYS A 166 -6.00 16.85 -17.52
C LYS A 166 -5.11 16.31 -16.41
N PHE A 167 -5.65 15.46 -15.55
CA PHE A 167 -4.90 14.80 -14.48
C PHE A 167 -3.87 13.84 -15.05
N ARG A 168 -4.27 12.97 -15.98
CA ARG A 168 -3.36 12.03 -16.67
C ARG A 168 -2.22 12.76 -17.34
N ASN A 169 -2.52 13.80 -18.13
CA ASN A 169 -1.52 14.54 -18.91
C ASN A 169 -0.55 15.39 -18.07
N THR A 170 -0.99 15.92 -16.94
CA THR A 170 -0.14 16.81 -16.13
C THR A 170 0.56 16.08 -15.00
N THR A 171 -0.14 15.24 -14.29
CA THR A 171 0.37 14.60 -13.06
C THR A 171 1.13 13.32 -13.38
N CYS A 172 0.49 12.41 -14.10
CA CYS A 172 1.09 11.10 -14.39
C CYS A 172 2.34 11.20 -15.29
N ASN A 173 2.44 12.22 -16.14
CA ASN A 173 3.60 12.42 -17.01
C ASN A 173 4.78 13.16 -16.36
N SER A 174 4.63 13.68 -15.15
CA SER A 174 5.71 14.37 -14.44
C SER A 174 6.79 13.46 -13.85
N PHE A 175 6.59 12.14 -13.89
CA PHE A 175 7.53 11.12 -13.42
C PHE A 175 8.52 10.73 -14.53
N ASP A 176 9.75 10.38 -14.12
CA ASP A 176 10.76 9.83 -15.02
C ASP A 176 10.63 8.31 -15.13
N TYR A 177 10.40 7.65 -14.00
CA TYR A 177 10.26 6.20 -13.90
C TYR A 177 9.10 5.79 -13.00
N SER A 178 8.51 4.66 -13.33
CA SER A 178 7.53 3.96 -12.50
C SER A 178 7.92 2.50 -12.32
N ILE A 179 7.76 1.99 -11.11
CA ILE A 179 8.03 0.59 -10.81
C ILE A 179 6.75 -0.22 -11.00
N ALA A 180 6.89 -1.42 -11.57
CA ALA A 180 5.84 -2.38 -11.75
C ALA A 180 6.28 -3.78 -11.30
N THR A 181 5.32 -4.65 -11.03
CA THR A 181 5.55 -6.03 -10.60
C THR A 181 5.77 -6.99 -11.77
N SER A 182 5.20 -6.68 -12.94
CA SER A 182 5.36 -7.47 -14.17
C SER A 182 5.20 -6.60 -15.42
N CYS A 183 5.57 -7.15 -16.58
CA CYS A 183 5.30 -6.51 -17.87
C CYS A 183 3.79 -6.33 -18.13
N LEU A 184 2.95 -7.25 -17.65
CA LEU A 184 1.50 -7.15 -17.80
C LEU A 184 0.96 -6.01 -16.92
N SER A 185 1.33 -5.98 -15.63
CA SER A 185 0.90 -4.90 -14.72
C SER A 185 1.37 -3.53 -15.22
N ALA A 186 2.59 -3.43 -15.75
CA ALA A 186 3.11 -2.19 -16.34
C ALA A 186 2.25 -1.70 -17.54
N ARG A 187 1.81 -2.61 -18.42
CA ARG A 187 0.94 -2.26 -19.56
C ARG A 187 -0.44 -1.78 -19.10
N ILE A 188 -1.04 -2.47 -18.14
CA ILE A 188 -2.35 -2.09 -17.62
C ILE A 188 -2.26 -0.71 -16.94
N ILE A 189 -1.29 -0.49 -16.06
CA ILE A 189 -1.09 0.82 -15.40
C ILE A 189 -0.79 1.92 -16.44
N SER A 190 0.00 1.60 -17.48
CA SER A 190 0.29 2.53 -18.58
C SER A 190 -0.99 3.02 -19.25
N ILE A 191 -1.94 2.13 -19.50
CA ILE A 191 -3.24 2.48 -20.10
C ILE A 191 -4.10 3.25 -19.11
N ASP A 192 -4.27 2.74 -17.88
CA ASP A 192 -5.11 3.35 -16.84
C ASP A 192 -4.70 4.79 -16.53
N CYS A 193 -3.38 5.02 -16.36
CA CYS A 193 -2.84 6.31 -15.95
C CYS A 193 -2.41 7.21 -17.11
N GLY A 194 -2.40 6.70 -18.35
CA GLY A 194 -1.87 7.42 -19.51
C GLY A 194 -0.36 7.70 -19.42
N ILE A 195 0.40 6.82 -18.74
CA ILE A 195 1.86 6.93 -18.60
C ILE A 195 2.52 6.13 -19.72
N SER A 196 3.51 6.72 -20.40
CA SER A 196 4.25 6.00 -21.44
C SER A 196 4.93 4.75 -20.90
N TYR A 197 4.78 3.61 -21.59
CA TYR A 197 5.26 2.29 -21.16
C TYR A 197 6.78 2.24 -20.96
N ASP A 198 7.56 3.01 -21.73
CA ASP A 198 9.02 3.08 -21.63
C ASP A 198 9.52 3.61 -20.28
N LYS A 199 8.67 4.33 -19.56
CA LYS A 199 8.98 4.80 -18.19
C LYS A 199 8.91 3.68 -17.14
N PHE A 200 8.29 2.55 -17.45
CA PHE A 200 8.16 1.46 -16.48
C PHE A 200 9.45 0.63 -16.38
N LYS A 201 9.81 0.33 -15.14
CA LYS A 201 10.85 -0.65 -14.77
C LYS A 201 10.19 -1.79 -14.00
N VAL A 202 10.27 -2.99 -14.54
CA VAL A 202 9.74 -4.19 -13.87
C VAL A 202 10.79 -4.65 -12.88
N LEU A 203 10.60 -4.34 -11.60
CA LEU A 203 11.56 -4.63 -10.52
C LEU A 203 10.90 -5.31 -9.31
N GLY A 204 9.55 -5.38 -9.29
CA GLY A 204 8.77 -5.76 -8.12
C GLY A 204 8.57 -4.59 -7.16
N PHE A 205 7.58 -4.71 -6.26
CA PHE A 205 7.32 -3.69 -5.25
C PHE A 205 8.13 -3.95 -3.98
N PRO A 206 8.74 -2.93 -3.36
CA PRO A 206 9.48 -3.08 -2.10
C PRO A 206 8.71 -3.82 -1.01
N ARG A 207 7.42 -3.52 -0.83
CA ARG A 207 6.58 -4.15 0.20
C ARG A 207 6.39 -5.66 -0.04
N ASN A 208 6.52 -6.13 -1.28
CA ASN A 208 6.38 -7.54 -1.62
C ASN A 208 7.52 -8.39 -1.04
N ASP A 209 8.71 -7.80 -0.80
CA ASP A 209 9.82 -8.46 -0.12
C ASP A 209 9.46 -8.90 1.31
N LEU A 210 8.43 -8.29 1.92
CA LEU A 210 7.96 -8.63 3.26
C LEU A 210 7.03 -9.85 3.27
N LEU A 211 6.50 -10.26 2.12
CA LEU A 211 5.60 -11.42 2.01
C LEU A 211 6.34 -12.75 2.04
N ILE A 212 7.65 -12.73 1.78
CA ILE A 212 8.48 -13.93 1.85
C ILE A 212 8.92 -14.10 3.31
N PRO A 213 8.54 -15.19 3.98
CA PRO A 213 8.65 -15.31 5.44
C PRO A 213 10.08 -15.14 5.94
N LYS A 214 10.30 -14.15 6.78
CA LYS A 214 11.49 -13.98 7.61
C LYS A 214 11.15 -14.47 9.02
N ASN A 215 12.07 -15.10 9.71
CA ASN A 215 11.91 -15.86 10.97
C ASN A 215 11.20 -15.18 12.16
N ASN A 216 10.58 -14.00 12.02
CA ASN A 216 10.06 -13.19 13.13
C ASN A 216 8.54 -13.21 13.32
N CYS A 217 7.80 -14.08 12.63
CA CYS A 217 6.34 -14.15 12.75
C CYS A 217 5.84 -14.63 14.14
N ASN A 218 6.68 -15.27 14.93
CA ASN A 218 6.27 -15.83 16.23
C ASN A 218 5.80 -14.78 17.25
N VAL A 219 6.35 -13.57 17.22
CA VAL A 219 5.93 -12.48 18.12
C VAL A 219 4.50 -12.06 17.76
N ILE A 220 4.24 -11.85 16.48
CA ILE A 220 2.92 -11.44 15.96
C ILE A 220 1.87 -12.52 16.26
N LYS A 221 2.19 -13.79 16.03
CA LYS A 221 1.32 -14.94 16.31
C LYS A 221 0.94 -15.01 17.79
N ARG A 222 1.90 -14.77 18.70
CA ARG A 222 1.64 -14.74 20.16
C ARG A 222 0.72 -13.56 20.53
N GLU A 223 0.92 -12.39 19.95
CA GLU A 223 0.05 -11.23 20.20
C GLU A 223 -1.38 -11.51 19.72
N ILE A 224 -1.55 -12.08 18.52
CA ILE A 224 -2.87 -12.47 18.01
C ILE A 224 -3.55 -13.48 18.95
N SER A 225 -2.84 -14.54 19.40
CA SER A 225 -3.38 -15.52 20.34
C SER A 225 -3.78 -14.88 21.67
N LYS A 226 -2.98 -13.93 22.17
CA LYS A 226 -3.30 -13.17 23.38
C LYS A 226 -4.59 -12.37 23.23
N PHE A 227 -4.78 -11.67 22.09
CA PHE A 227 -6.00 -10.91 21.82
C PHE A 227 -7.22 -11.81 21.60
N ALA A 228 -7.04 -12.96 20.94
CA ALA A 228 -8.09 -13.92 20.72
C ALA A 228 -8.56 -14.64 22.01
N GLY A 229 -7.68 -14.68 23.02
CA GLY A 229 -7.93 -15.41 24.27
C GLY A 229 -7.88 -16.94 24.13
N TYR A 230 -7.16 -17.45 23.11
CA TYR A 230 -6.86 -18.87 22.89
C TYR A 230 -5.66 -19.00 21.93
N ASP A 231 -5.08 -20.19 21.87
CA ASP A 231 -3.97 -20.48 20.97
C ASP A 231 -4.45 -20.57 19.52
N VAL A 232 -4.13 -19.54 18.72
CA VAL A 232 -4.49 -19.45 17.31
C VAL A 232 -3.41 -20.14 16.48
N THR A 233 -3.81 -21.14 15.71
CA THR A 233 -2.91 -21.90 14.83
C THR A 233 -3.14 -21.65 13.34
N LYS A 234 -4.30 -21.09 12.97
CA LYS A 234 -4.65 -20.72 11.58
C LYS A 234 -5.13 -19.29 11.49
N TYR A 235 -4.65 -18.57 10.50
CA TYR A 235 -4.85 -17.15 10.34
C TYR A 235 -5.47 -16.85 8.96
N ILE A 236 -6.70 -16.33 8.95
CA ILE A 236 -7.37 -15.86 7.74
C ILE A 236 -7.45 -14.34 7.82
N VAL A 237 -7.03 -13.65 6.76
CA VAL A 237 -7.08 -12.19 6.69
C VAL A 237 -8.18 -11.75 5.74
N TYR A 238 -9.09 -10.90 6.20
CA TYR A 238 -10.12 -10.29 5.36
C TYR A 238 -9.73 -8.85 5.00
N THR A 239 -9.61 -8.59 3.70
CA THR A 239 -9.21 -7.30 3.14
C THR A 239 -10.24 -6.80 2.13
N PRO A 240 -11.39 -6.25 2.58
CA PRO A 240 -12.40 -5.72 1.68
C PRO A 240 -11.95 -4.40 1.04
N THR A 241 -12.41 -4.16 -0.18
CA THR A 241 -12.35 -2.84 -0.83
C THR A 241 -13.36 -1.89 -0.17
N PHE A 242 -12.97 -0.64 0.00
CA PHE A 242 -13.87 0.42 0.49
C PHE A 242 -14.95 0.73 -0.56
N ARG A 243 -16.23 0.78 -0.10
CA ARG A 243 -17.37 1.23 -0.89
C ARG A 243 -17.73 2.65 -0.45
N ASP A 244 -17.58 3.61 -1.33
CA ASP A 244 -17.97 5.00 -1.08
C ASP A 244 -19.46 5.28 -1.42
N TYR A 245 -20.10 4.33 -2.11
CA TYR A 245 -21.54 4.35 -2.41
C TYR A 245 -22.39 3.62 -1.36
N GLU A 246 -21.81 2.81 -0.50
CA GLU A 246 -22.52 2.21 0.63
C GLU A 246 -22.53 3.15 1.83
N THR A 247 -23.71 3.54 2.30
CA THR A 247 -23.88 4.16 3.61
C THR A 247 -23.64 3.09 4.68
N VAL A 248 -22.43 3.06 5.22
CA VAL A 248 -22.11 2.25 6.40
C VAL A 248 -22.89 2.85 7.57
N THR A 249 -24.09 2.33 7.83
CA THR A 249 -24.88 2.71 9.01
C THR A 249 -24.17 2.24 10.26
N GLU A 250 -24.06 3.12 11.26
CA GLU A 250 -23.45 2.80 12.55
C GLU A 250 -24.01 1.49 13.09
N GLY A 251 -23.14 0.54 13.21
CA GLY A 251 -23.44 -0.64 13.99
C GLY A 251 -23.75 -1.92 13.22
N ASN A 252 -23.64 -2.01 11.91
CA ASN A 252 -23.97 -3.24 11.18
C ASN A 252 -22.71 -3.93 10.62
N LEU A 253 -22.18 -4.92 11.38
CA LEU A 253 -21.15 -5.85 10.91
C LEU A 253 -21.60 -6.68 9.68
N ARG A 254 -22.91 -6.78 9.46
CA ARG A 254 -23.48 -7.38 8.26
C ARG A 254 -23.01 -6.68 6.99
N SER A 255 -22.81 -5.34 7.05
CA SER A 255 -22.30 -4.57 5.91
C SER A 255 -20.81 -4.82 5.63
N ILE A 256 -20.02 -5.28 6.60
CA ILE A 256 -18.57 -5.51 6.42
C ILE A 256 -18.30 -6.78 5.60
N LEU A 257 -19.08 -7.85 5.84
CA LEU A 257 -19.03 -9.06 5.03
C LEU A 257 -19.96 -8.98 3.80
N GLY A 258 -20.73 -7.89 3.67
CA GLY A 258 -21.61 -7.64 2.53
C GLY A 258 -22.97 -8.35 2.58
N TYR A 259 -23.25 -9.16 3.61
CA TYR A 259 -24.45 -9.97 3.68
C TYR A 259 -25.42 -9.46 4.76
N VAL A 260 -26.70 -9.36 4.40
CA VAL A 260 -27.76 -8.94 5.32
C VAL A 260 -28.04 -10.00 6.39
N ASP A 261 -27.91 -11.27 6.06
CA ASP A 261 -28.22 -12.45 6.87
C ASP A 261 -26.97 -13.10 7.50
N CYS A 262 -25.93 -12.33 7.70
CA CYS A 262 -24.66 -12.81 8.23
C CYS A 262 -24.77 -13.29 9.70
N ASP A 263 -24.61 -14.58 9.93
CA ASP A 263 -24.52 -15.17 11.28
C ASP A 263 -23.08 -15.27 11.76
N LEU A 264 -22.57 -14.20 12.38
CA LEU A 264 -21.21 -14.16 12.91
C LEU A 264 -20.96 -15.18 14.03
N LEU A 265 -21.99 -15.63 14.76
CA LEU A 265 -21.83 -16.67 15.77
C LEU A 265 -21.58 -18.04 15.13
N LYS A 266 -22.23 -18.33 13.99
CA LYS A 266 -21.94 -19.54 13.18
C LYS A 266 -20.50 -19.52 12.69
N LEU A 267 -20.05 -18.39 12.14
CA LEU A 267 -18.66 -18.23 11.69
C LEU A 267 -17.66 -18.39 12.86
N SER A 268 -17.92 -17.75 13.99
CA SER A 268 -17.11 -17.89 15.21
C SER A 268 -16.96 -19.34 15.67
N LYS A 269 -18.06 -20.11 15.72
CA LYS A 269 -18.00 -21.53 16.08
C LYS A 269 -17.12 -22.34 15.14
N ILE A 270 -17.13 -22.03 13.84
CA ILE A 270 -16.27 -22.68 12.84
C ILE A 270 -14.81 -22.33 13.11
N LEU A 271 -14.49 -21.04 13.28
CA LEU A 271 -13.13 -20.58 13.56
C LEU A 271 -12.56 -21.27 14.82
N LEU A 272 -13.33 -21.29 15.90
CA LEU A 272 -12.91 -21.93 17.16
C LEU A 272 -12.67 -23.44 17.01
N LYS A 273 -13.50 -24.14 16.23
CA LYS A 273 -13.33 -25.57 15.95
C LYS A 273 -11.97 -25.90 15.30
N PHE A 274 -11.42 -24.96 14.52
CA PHE A 274 -10.15 -25.12 13.82
C PHE A 274 -8.98 -24.39 14.49
N ASN A 275 -9.16 -23.84 15.70
CA ASN A 275 -8.21 -22.92 16.35
C ASN A 275 -7.76 -21.79 15.42
N ALA A 276 -8.70 -21.23 14.65
CA ALA A 276 -8.46 -20.23 13.62
C ALA A 276 -8.93 -18.84 14.08
N ALA A 277 -8.30 -17.80 13.58
CA ALA A 277 -8.79 -16.43 13.69
C ALA A 277 -9.04 -15.82 12.31
N LEU A 278 -10.16 -15.09 12.19
CA LEU A 278 -10.44 -14.19 11.08
C LEU A 278 -10.04 -12.77 11.49
N ILE A 279 -9.08 -12.18 10.77
CA ILE A 279 -8.51 -10.87 11.08
C ILE A 279 -9.01 -9.87 10.03
N LEU A 280 -9.86 -8.95 10.46
CA LEU A 280 -10.51 -7.95 9.62
C LEU A 280 -9.57 -6.75 9.42
N LYS A 281 -9.00 -6.60 8.23
CA LYS A 281 -8.25 -5.41 7.82
C LYS A 281 -9.18 -4.46 7.07
N LEU A 282 -9.87 -3.64 7.82
CA LEU A 282 -10.84 -2.70 7.28
C LEU A 282 -10.18 -1.40 6.79
N HIS A 283 -10.89 -0.68 5.92
CA HIS A 283 -10.48 0.67 5.56
C HIS A 283 -10.56 1.61 6.79
N PRO A 284 -9.65 2.59 6.95
CA PRO A 284 -9.65 3.50 8.12
C PRO A 284 -10.98 4.19 8.40
N LEU A 285 -11.77 4.47 7.36
CA LEU A 285 -13.11 5.07 7.52
C LEU A 285 -14.15 4.08 8.10
N GLN A 286 -13.96 2.78 7.90
CA GLN A 286 -14.83 1.73 8.42
C GLN A 286 -14.46 1.32 9.86
N ASN A 287 -13.19 1.40 10.23
CA ASN A 287 -12.70 1.00 11.56
C ASN A 287 -13.44 1.69 12.73
N LYS A 288 -13.74 2.99 12.59
CA LYS A 288 -14.40 3.77 13.65
C LYS A 288 -15.77 3.24 14.04
N THR A 289 -16.45 2.59 13.10
CA THR A 289 -17.81 2.05 13.29
C THR A 289 -17.79 0.65 13.91
N VAL A 290 -16.76 -0.14 13.58
CA VAL A 290 -16.64 -1.55 14.01
C VAL A 290 -15.99 -1.71 15.38
N LEU A 291 -15.04 -0.84 15.73
CA LEU A 291 -14.30 -0.87 17.01
C LEU A 291 -15.19 -0.69 18.25
N LYS A 292 -16.45 -0.26 18.07
CA LYS A 292 -17.41 -0.06 19.17
C LYS A 292 -18.26 -1.30 19.51
N LYS A 293 -18.01 -2.45 18.87
CA LYS A 293 -18.82 -3.66 19.06
C LYS A 293 -18.03 -4.83 19.59
N ASP A 294 -18.68 -5.59 20.47
CA ASP A 294 -18.20 -6.91 20.88
C ASP A 294 -18.31 -7.89 19.72
N LEU A 295 -17.16 -8.22 19.12
CA LEU A 295 -17.07 -9.23 18.09
C LEU A 295 -17.12 -10.63 18.71
N PRO A 296 -17.79 -11.60 18.08
CA PRO A 296 -17.71 -12.98 18.50
C PRO A 296 -16.25 -13.48 18.52
N LYS A 297 -15.96 -14.37 19.46
CA LYS A 297 -14.61 -14.93 19.66
C LYS A 297 -14.08 -15.53 18.35
N GLY A 298 -12.81 -15.26 18.04
CA GLY A 298 -12.17 -15.70 16.78
C GLY A 298 -12.26 -14.69 15.64
N ILE A 299 -13.04 -13.63 15.78
CA ILE A 299 -13.09 -12.53 14.81
C ILE A 299 -12.42 -11.32 15.43
N LEU A 300 -11.33 -10.85 14.83
CA LEU A 300 -10.47 -9.78 15.35
C LEU A 300 -10.41 -8.62 14.36
N VAL A 301 -10.36 -7.38 14.86
CA VAL A 301 -10.06 -6.23 14.00
C VAL A 301 -8.55 -5.99 14.01
N PHE A 302 -7.97 -5.87 12.83
CA PHE A 302 -6.58 -5.45 12.70
C PHE A 302 -6.46 -3.96 13.03
N GLU A 303 -5.97 -3.66 14.21
CA GLU A 303 -5.63 -2.31 14.61
C GLU A 303 -4.18 -2.02 14.25
N GLN A 304 -3.94 -0.87 13.64
CA GLN A 304 -2.61 -0.43 13.24
C GLN A 304 -1.76 0.08 14.42
N THR A 305 -2.24 -0.04 15.64
CA THR A 305 -1.47 0.17 16.87
C THR A 305 -0.49 -0.96 17.16
N TYR A 306 -0.60 -2.09 16.45
CA TYR A 306 0.37 -3.17 16.52
C TYR A 306 1.71 -2.72 15.90
N LYS A 307 2.82 -3.21 16.48
CA LYS A 307 4.18 -3.00 15.97
C LYS A 307 4.47 -3.74 14.66
N TYR A 308 3.44 -4.15 13.92
CA TYR A 308 3.53 -4.86 12.65
C TYR A 308 2.48 -4.35 11.67
N GLY A 309 2.77 -4.41 10.39
CA GLY A 309 1.88 -3.98 9.34
C GLY A 309 1.11 -5.11 8.68
N LEU A 310 0.29 -4.75 7.68
CA LEU A 310 -0.52 -5.72 6.93
C LEU A 310 0.35 -6.78 6.24
N TYR A 311 1.47 -6.39 5.64
CA TYR A 311 2.32 -7.32 4.89
C TYR A 311 3.03 -8.31 5.80
N ASP A 312 3.37 -7.92 7.03
CA ASP A 312 3.85 -8.86 8.04
C ASP A 312 2.81 -9.93 8.37
N LEU A 313 1.54 -9.50 8.55
CA LEU A 313 0.42 -10.43 8.81
C LEU A 313 0.16 -11.36 7.62
N LEU A 314 0.12 -10.82 6.40
CA LEU A 314 -0.13 -11.59 5.18
C LEU A 314 0.95 -12.66 4.94
N SER A 315 2.21 -12.39 5.31
CA SER A 315 3.35 -13.27 5.06
C SER A 315 3.20 -14.68 5.70
N PHE A 316 2.47 -14.80 6.80
CA PHE A 316 2.27 -16.08 7.50
C PHE A 316 0.80 -16.52 7.57
N SER A 317 -0.13 -15.78 6.92
CA SER A 317 -1.54 -16.16 6.93
C SER A 317 -1.78 -17.44 6.12
N ASP A 318 -2.75 -18.25 6.57
CA ASP A 318 -3.12 -19.50 5.93
C ASP A 318 -4.09 -19.30 4.76
N GLY A 319 -4.70 -18.12 4.67
CA GLY A 319 -5.58 -17.75 3.57
C GLY A 319 -6.05 -16.30 3.67
N MET A 320 -6.63 -15.83 2.57
CA MET A 320 -7.17 -14.50 2.42
C MET A 320 -8.63 -14.56 1.97
N ILE A 321 -9.48 -13.76 2.60
CA ILE A 321 -10.80 -13.41 2.06
C ILE A 321 -10.69 -12.00 1.53
N THR A 322 -11.12 -11.77 0.30
CA THR A 322 -10.98 -10.48 -0.37
C THR A 322 -12.10 -10.26 -1.39
N ASP A 323 -12.03 -9.15 -2.09
CA ASP A 323 -12.92 -8.82 -3.20
C ASP A 323 -12.09 -8.22 -4.36
N TYR A 324 -12.19 -6.93 -4.62
CA TYR A 324 -11.55 -6.22 -5.74
C TYR A 324 -10.25 -5.49 -5.34
N THR A 325 -9.64 -5.85 -4.21
CA THR A 325 -8.41 -5.20 -3.76
C THR A 325 -7.17 -5.68 -4.52
N SER A 326 -6.31 -4.74 -4.90
CA SER A 326 -5.01 -5.04 -5.51
C SER A 326 -4.04 -5.80 -4.60
N THR A 327 -4.26 -5.82 -3.30
CA THR A 327 -3.46 -6.60 -2.33
C THR A 327 -3.49 -8.10 -2.64
N TYR A 328 -4.55 -8.57 -3.31
CA TYR A 328 -4.64 -9.94 -3.81
C TYR A 328 -3.44 -10.32 -4.70
N PHE A 329 -3.07 -9.46 -5.65
CA PHE A 329 -1.94 -9.75 -6.54
C PHE A 329 -0.60 -9.83 -5.81
N ASP A 330 -0.43 -9.04 -4.77
CA ASP A 330 0.73 -9.14 -3.90
C ASP A 330 0.70 -10.45 -3.11
N PHE A 331 -0.48 -10.84 -2.58
CA PHE A 331 -0.67 -12.06 -1.80
C PHE A 331 -0.42 -13.35 -2.61
N LEU A 332 -0.53 -13.32 -3.94
CA LEU A 332 -0.17 -14.45 -4.80
C LEU A 332 1.27 -14.96 -4.55
N LEU A 333 2.19 -14.10 -4.10
CA LEU A 333 3.56 -14.48 -3.74
C LEU A 333 3.61 -15.42 -2.53
N VAL A 334 2.62 -15.37 -1.65
CA VAL A 334 2.50 -16.28 -0.49
C VAL A 334 1.99 -17.66 -0.92
N ASN A 335 1.31 -17.74 -2.07
CA ASN A 335 0.70 -18.95 -2.63
C ASN A 335 -0.22 -19.71 -1.65
N LYS A 336 -1.06 -18.99 -0.94
CA LYS A 336 -2.07 -19.53 -0.02
C LYS A 336 -3.47 -19.36 -0.59
N PRO A 337 -4.48 -20.19 -0.16
CA PRO A 337 -5.86 -20.09 -0.63
C PRO A 337 -6.46 -18.70 -0.52
N VAL A 338 -7.27 -18.33 -1.50
CA VAL A 338 -8.03 -17.07 -1.54
C VAL A 338 -9.51 -17.35 -1.73
N ILE A 339 -10.35 -16.61 -1.05
CA ILE A 339 -11.80 -16.58 -1.23
C ILE A 339 -12.18 -15.19 -1.71
N PHE A 340 -12.82 -15.11 -2.87
CA PHE A 340 -13.32 -13.86 -3.46
C PHE A 340 -14.78 -13.67 -3.07
N ASN A 341 -15.04 -12.66 -2.25
CA ASN A 341 -16.37 -12.32 -1.76
C ASN A 341 -17.05 -11.32 -2.71
N PHE A 342 -17.75 -11.81 -3.72
CA PHE A 342 -18.33 -11.04 -4.83
C PHE A 342 -19.83 -10.78 -4.64
N TYR A 343 -20.24 -10.45 -3.42
CA TYR A 343 -21.66 -10.21 -3.10
C TYR A 343 -22.32 -9.07 -3.88
N ASP A 344 -21.53 -8.13 -4.40
CA ASP A 344 -21.99 -6.92 -5.10
C ASP A 344 -21.33 -6.73 -6.48
N ILE A 345 -20.82 -7.79 -7.11
CA ILE A 345 -19.99 -7.68 -8.33
C ILE A 345 -20.66 -6.92 -9.47
N GLU A 346 -21.95 -7.14 -9.71
CA GLU A 346 -22.68 -6.46 -10.79
C GLU A 346 -22.82 -4.96 -10.54
N GLU A 347 -23.07 -4.57 -9.30
CA GLU A 347 -23.12 -3.16 -8.92
C GLU A 347 -21.73 -2.52 -8.97
N TYR A 348 -20.72 -3.22 -8.48
CA TYR A 348 -19.33 -2.74 -8.52
C TYR A 348 -18.87 -2.53 -9.97
N ARG A 349 -19.12 -3.51 -10.85
CA ARG A 349 -18.84 -3.43 -12.29
C ARG A 349 -19.51 -2.21 -12.93
N ARG A 350 -20.76 -1.93 -12.58
CA ARG A 350 -21.52 -0.78 -13.12
C ARG A 350 -21.02 0.57 -12.60
N VAL A 351 -20.63 0.65 -11.32
CA VAL A 351 -20.30 1.93 -10.65
C VAL A 351 -18.84 2.28 -10.77
N ARG A 352 -17.94 1.27 -10.63
CA ARG A 352 -16.49 1.46 -10.61
C ARG A 352 -15.80 0.87 -11.82
N GLY A 353 -16.24 -0.30 -12.27
CA GLY A 353 -15.56 -1.04 -13.34
C GLY A 353 -14.24 -1.70 -12.91
N PHE A 354 -13.67 -2.42 -13.86
CA PHE A 354 -12.42 -3.16 -13.71
C PHE A 354 -11.43 -2.77 -14.79
N SER A 355 -10.14 -2.87 -14.51
CA SER A 355 -9.08 -2.57 -15.48
C SER A 355 -8.97 -3.62 -16.60
N PHE A 356 -9.60 -4.77 -16.42
CA PHE A 356 -9.71 -5.85 -17.42
C PHE A 356 -10.93 -6.71 -17.17
N GLU A 357 -11.41 -7.39 -18.22
CA GLU A 357 -12.53 -8.33 -18.19
C GLU A 357 -12.21 -9.59 -19.03
N PRO A 358 -12.69 -10.77 -18.69
CA PRO A 358 -13.45 -11.07 -17.49
C PRO A 358 -12.55 -11.12 -16.24
N ILE A 359 -12.98 -10.44 -15.17
CA ILE A 359 -12.22 -10.35 -13.91
C ILE A 359 -11.99 -11.75 -13.30
N GLU A 360 -12.94 -12.66 -13.47
CA GLU A 360 -12.94 -14.01 -12.92
C GLU A 360 -11.74 -14.83 -13.40
N PHE A 361 -11.21 -14.54 -14.58
CA PHE A 361 -10.00 -15.18 -15.12
C PHE A 361 -8.79 -14.98 -14.21
N PHE A 362 -8.70 -13.84 -13.55
CA PHE A 362 -7.60 -13.52 -12.64
C PHE A 362 -7.87 -13.94 -11.19
N CYS A 363 -9.07 -14.43 -10.88
CA CYS A 363 -9.46 -14.86 -9.54
C CYS A 363 -9.05 -16.31 -9.27
N ALA A 364 -7.83 -16.53 -8.79
CA ALA A 364 -7.32 -17.88 -8.53
C ALA A 364 -7.67 -18.34 -7.11
N GLY A 365 -8.97 -18.53 -6.85
CA GLY A 365 -9.55 -18.95 -5.58
C GLY A 365 -11.04 -19.22 -5.70
N ASP A 366 -11.69 -19.61 -4.59
CA ASP A 366 -13.13 -19.80 -4.53
C ASP A 366 -13.85 -18.44 -4.67
N ILE A 367 -14.79 -18.34 -5.63
CA ILE A 367 -15.64 -17.16 -5.79
C ILE A 367 -16.98 -17.46 -5.11
N VAL A 368 -17.42 -16.55 -4.21
CA VAL A 368 -18.65 -16.71 -3.42
C VAL A 368 -19.53 -15.46 -3.56
N TYR A 369 -20.83 -15.67 -3.68
CA TYR A 369 -21.82 -14.61 -3.91
C TYR A 369 -22.80 -14.45 -2.75
N ASN A 370 -22.84 -15.41 -1.81
CA ASN A 370 -23.71 -15.39 -0.65
C ASN A 370 -23.01 -15.95 0.60
N TYR A 371 -23.65 -15.72 1.76
CA TYR A 371 -23.07 -16.06 3.04
C TYR A 371 -22.86 -17.56 3.23
N ASN A 372 -23.75 -18.43 2.71
CA ASN A 372 -23.58 -19.88 2.85
C ASN A 372 -22.38 -20.38 2.05
N GLU A 373 -22.20 -19.89 0.82
CA GLU A 373 -21.01 -20.19 0.01
C GLU A 373 -19.73 -19.70 0.70
N LEU A 374 -19.75 -18.50 1.32
CA LEU A 374 -18.62 -18.01 2.10
C LEU A 374 -18.26 -18.95 3.26
N ILE A 375 -19.27 -19.43 4.00
CA ILE A 375 -19.06 -20.35 5.12
C ILE A 375 -18.47 -21.69 4.63
N ASP A 376 -18.99 -22.23 3.52
CA ASP A 376 -18.50 -23.48 2.95
C ASP A 376 -17.04 -23.33 2.44
N ALA A 377 -16.71 -22.22 1.78
CA ALA A 377 -15.35 -21.91 1.33
C ALA A 377 -14.39 -21.75 2.52
N VAL A 378 -14.80 -21.06 3.59
CA VAL A 378 -14.00 -20.91 4.83
C VAL A 378 -13.75 -22.28 5.48
N MET A 379 -14.76 -23.13 5.56
CA MET A 379 -14.59 -24.49 6.09
C MET A 379 -13.63 -25.31 5.22
N GLY A 380 -13.76 -25.23 3.90
CA GLY A 380 -12.85 -25.88 2.95
C GLY A 380 -11.40 -25.43 3.15
N LEU A 381 -11.16 -24.11 3.20
CA LEU A 381 -9.83 -23.54 3.46
C LEU A 381 -9.26 -24.05 4.79
N LEU A 382 -10.02 -23.99 5.86
CA LEU A 382 -9.60 -24.45 7.19
C LEU A 382 -9.35 -25.95 7.25
N ALA A 383 -10.05 -26.74 6.43
CA ALA A 383 -9.81 -28.18 6.28
C ALA A 383 -8.60 -28.50 5.38
N GLY A 384 -7.94 -27.49 4.80
CA GLY A 384 -6.78 -27.65 3.92
C GLY A 384 -7.13 -27.98 2.47
N LYS A 385 -8.40 -27.77 2.05
CA LYS A 385 -8.79 -27.90 0.64
C LYS A 385 -8.24 -26.73 -0.15
N ASP A 386 -7.46 -27.02 -1.19
CA ASP A 386 -6.87 -26.03 -2.08
C ASP A 386 -6.77 -26.56 -3.51
N ILE A 387 -7.80 -26.33 -4.30
CA ILE A 387 -7.87 -26.79 -5.70
C ILE A 387 -7.34 -25.73 -6.68
N HIS A 388 -7.06 -24.51 -6.23
CA HIS A 388 -6.65 -23.40 -7.07
C HIS A 388 -5.13 -23.11 -7.03
N ALA A 389 -4.33 -23.93 -6.36
CA ALA A 389 -2.90 -23.69 -6.17
C ALA A 389 -2.12 -23.53 -7.48
N GLU A 390 -2.44 -24.31 -8.51
CA GLU A 390 -1.81 -24.22 -9.83
C GLU A 390 -2.25 -22.94 -10.55
N HIS A 391 -3.54 -22.63 -10.56
CA HIS A 391 -4.05 -21.38 -11.14
C HIS A 391 -3.40 -20.17 -10.46
N ARG A 392 -3.28 -20.16 -9.12
CA ARG A 392 -2.59 -19.08 -8.41
C ARG A 392 -1.14 -18.90 -8.84
N ARG A 393 -0.41 -19.99 -9.05
CA ARG A 393 0.97 -19.91 -9.57
C ARG A 393 1.03 -19.28 -10.95
N HIS A 394 0.12 -19.64 -11.86
CA HIS A 394 0.05 -19.04 -13.18
C HIS A 394 -0.26 -17.53 -13.13
N ILE A 395 -1.27 -17.14 -12.37
CA ILE A 395 -1.60 -15.71 -12.20
C ILE A 395 -0.47 -14.96 -11.48
N SER A 396 0.18 -15.58 -10.49
CA SER A 396 1.34 -14.99 -9.82
C SER A 396 2.47 -14.68 -10.81
N LEU A 397 2.81 -15.59 -11.70
CA LEU A 397 3.85 -15.37 -12.72
C LEU A 397 3.48 -14.27 -13.74
N LEU A 398 2.19 -14.13 -14.06
CA LEU A 398 1.70 -13.05 -14.93
C LEU A 398 1.78 -11.68 -14.27
N MET A 399 1.45 -11.61 -12.98
CA MET A 399 1.31 -10.36 -12.24
C MET A 399 2.55 -9.97 -11.44
N ASN A 400 3.40 -10.95 -11.07
CA ASN A 400 4.65 -10.76 -10.34
C ASN A 400 5.78 -11.49 -11.06
N GLN A 401 6.57 -10.77 -11.84
CA GLN A 401 7.69 -11.36 -12.60
C GLN A 401 8.75 -12.00 -11.69
N PHE A 402 8.97 -11.42 -10.53
CA PHE A 402 9.92 -11.90 -9.54
C PHE A 402 9.18 -12.54 -8.36
N GLN A 403 9.61 -13.73 -7.98
CA GLN A 403 9.04 -14.55 -6.90
C GLN A 403 10.01 -14.62 -5.70
N ASP A 404 10.75 -13.54 -5.46
CA ASP A 404 11.81 -13.42 -4.46
C ASP A 404 11.62 -12.17 -3.58
N ASP A 405 12.48 -11.98 -2.58
CA ASP A 405 12.51 -10.86 -1.64
C ASP A 405 13.56 -9.79 -2.00
N ASN A 406 13.87 -9.62 -3.28
CA ASN A 406 14.93 -8.74 -3.76
C ASN A 406 14.43 -7.51 -4.56
N SER A 407 13.14 -7.18 -4.51
CA SER A 407 12.59 -6.02 -5.21
C SER A 407 13.25 -4.72 -4.77
N THR A 408 13.39 -4.54 -3.47
CA THR A 408 14.04 -3.37 -2.88
C THR A 408 15.51 -3.28 -3.28
N LYS A 409 16.22 -4.41 -3.27
CA LYS A 409 17.61 -4.49 -3.71
C LYS A 409 17.74 -4.07 -5.18
N ARG A 410 16.93 -4.63 -6.09
CA ARG A 410 16.95 -4.27 -7.52
C ARG A 410 16.72 -2.78 -7.75
N ILE A 411 15.85 -2.14 -6.97
CA ILE A 411 15.60 -0.69 -7.05
C ILE A 411 16.84 0.09 -6.58
N CYS A 412 17.49 -0.31 -5.50
CA CYS A 412 18.74 0.29 -5.05
C CYS A 412 19.85 0.14 -6.09
N ASP A 413 20.06 -1.06 -6.64
CA ASP A 413 21.08 -1.33 -7.65
C ASP A 413 20.92 -0.43 -8.89
N ILE A 414 19.69 -0.18 -9.33
CA ILE A 414 19.42 0.63 -10.53
C ILE A 414 19.49 2.13 -10.27
N PHE A 415 18.93 2.58 -9.15
CA PHE A 415 18.76 4.01 -8.93
C PHE A 415 19.76 4.62 -7.96
N LEU A 416 20.35 3.85 -7.06
CA LEU A 416 21.25 4.38 -6.04
C LEU A 416 22.72 4.07 -6.32
N ASN A 417 23.04 3.24 -7.35
CA ASN A 417 24.37 2.75 -7.63
C ASN A 417 24.99 2.25 -6.30
N GLU A 418 24.71 1.03 -5.90
CA GLU A 418 25.43 0.46 -4.76
C GLU A 418 26.92 0.49 -5.11
N ILE A 419 27.63 1.43 -4.47
CA ILE A 419 29.08 1.58 -4.52
C ILE A 419 29.70 0.47 -3.68
#